data_eef782615707aea10aa9ab4720ada993
#
_entry.id   eef782615707aea10aa9ab4720ada993
#
_cell.length_a   1.000
_cell.length_b   1.000
_cell.length_c   1.000
_cell.angle_alpha   90.00
_cell.angle_beta   90.00
_cell.angle_gamma   90.00
#
_symmetry.space_group_name_H-M   'P 1'
#
loop_
_entity.id
_entity.type
_entity.pdbx_description
1 polymer ?
#
loop_
_entity_poly.entity_id
_entity_poly.type
_entity_poly.pdbx_seq_one_letter_code
_entity_poly.pdbx_strand_id
1 'polypeptide(L)'
;MISFIGMILGLLLFVMLAFKGFNLILSAVASSCLMFVFSGIGSLDGLREFYLPGLAGFLQSYFLLFFLSALMGKLMSDGGNAKKIALSLSGLIKKSRNNQKFFCVILVPVLYFILCYVGISGFVVVFTVLPIAKTIYEETDTPWRLYCCAGAQTVSATYLAGSIQAGNVYATDICGTTTMAGWKLSVISVVIFWAVYLMFLWIMLKITQKKGEAFLPSGEGIRMANLDEGLSEDCLLGLLPRILPLAVVLVMSDVFQIYVVKALFAGCILTIITGHRNLLPKLKISLSQGITAAYGPILSVSATYAIGAVVKNIEGFTYFQNMLSALPHLMSGSLMGLLAAFIMASVAAPIPAFGSHMLEQYTLAGLSAGNAHRMMMLTSFTSIAPHNAGIPNAAAVLRMPYAECLKMYMLSTYIPGFITLFAAILCIKMGIV
;
A
#
# COMPACT_ATOMS: atom_id res chain seq x y z
N MET A 1 -22.92 18.74 18.20
CA MET A 1 -22.66 17.53 19.00
C MET A 1 -23.34 16.27 18.43
N ILE A 2 -24.63 16.30 18.09
CA ILE A 2 -25.36 15.14 17.51
C ILE A 2 -24.69 14.68 16.19
N SER A 3 -24.36 15.61 15.28
CA SER A 3 -23.67 15.33 14.03
C SER A 3 -22.28 14.69 14.25
N PHE A 4 -21.55 15.09 15.30
CA PHE A 4 -20.26 14.47 15.67
C PHE A 4 -20.45 13.01 16.13
N ILE A 5 -21.48 12.74 16.94
CA ILE A 5 -21.82 11.38 17.35
C ILE A 5 -22.19 10.55 16.11
N GLY A 6 -22.99 11.11 15.20
CA GLY A 6 -23.35 10.47 13.93
C GLY A 6 -22.13 10.17 13.05
N MET A 7 -21.16 11.08 13.00
CA MET A 7 -19.89 10.86 12.30
C MET A 7 -19.16 9.64 12.88
N ILE A 8 -18.98 9.58 14.20
CA ILE A 8 -18.30 8.46 14.86
C ILE A 8 -19.05 7.15 14.64
N LEU A 9 -20.38 7.14 14.84
CA LEU A 9 -21.21 5.96 14.62
C LEU A 9 -21.17 5.49 13.17
N GLY A 10 -21.20 6.41 12.21
CA GLY A 10 -21.05 6.08 10.77
C GLY A 10 -19.71 5.46 10.47
N LEU A 11 -18.60 6.02 10.97
CA LEU A 11 -17.27 5.45 10.81
C LEU A 11 -17.15 4.06 11.46
N LEU A 12 -17.71 3.87 12.66
CA LEU A 12 -17.76 2.57 13.33
C LEU A 12 -18.61 1.57 12.55
N LEU A 13 -19.74 1.99 11.99
CA LEU A 13 -20.58 1.15 11.13
C LEU A 13 -19.81 0.70 9.88
N PHE A 14 -19.07 1.61 9.23
CA PHE A 14 -18.20 1.26 8.09
C PHE A 14 -17.22 0.17 8.46
N VAL A 15 -16.47 0.37 9.54
CA VAL A 15 -15.48 -0.60 10.03
C VAL A 15 -16.16 -1.94 10.38
N MET A 16 -17.30 -1.91 11.09
CA MET A 16 -18.03 -3.11 11.50
C MET A 16 -18.54 -3.91 10.27
N LEU A 17 -19.12 -3.24 9.28
CA LEU A 17 -19.63 -3.90 8.06
C LEU A 17 -18.47 -4.49 7.25
N ALA A 18 -17.38 -3.75 7.10
CA ALA A 18 -16.19 -4.24 6.42
C ALA A 18 -15.57 -5.46 7.14
N PHE A 19 -15.53 -5.47 8.47
CA PHE A 19 -15.12 -6.61 9.27
C PHE A 19 -15.99 -7.85 9.07
N LYS A 20 -17.31 -7.65 8.91
CA LYS A 20 -18.26 -8.73 8.62
C LYS A 20 -18.17 -9.23 7.17
N GLY A 21 -17.26 -8.68 6.36
CA GLY A 21 -17.06 -9.09 4.97
C GLY A 21 -18.05 -8.49 3.97
N PHE A 22 -18.81 -7.45 4.35
CA PHE A 22 -19.65 -6.72 3.41
C PHE A 22 -18.78 -5.97 2.38
N ASN A 23 -19.34 -5.80 1.19
CA ASN A 23 -18.69 -5.01 0.14
C ASN A 23 -18.39 -3.59 0.63
N LEU A 24 -17.16 -3.09 0.41
CA LEU A 24 -16.71 -1.79 0.89
C LEU A 24 -17.57 -0.62 0.34
N ILE A 25 -18.05 -0.74 -0.90
CA ILE A 25 -18.91 0.28 -1.52
C ILE A 25 -20.23 0.37 -0.76
N LEU A 26 -20.87 -0.79 -0.51
CA LEU A 26 -22.12 -0.86 0.25
C LEU A 26 -21.91 -0.32 1.68
N SER A 27 -20.81 -0.71 2.33
CA SER A 27 -20.47 -0.25 3.67
C SER A 27 -20.27 1.26 3.72
N ALA A 28 -19.64 1.84 2.68
CA ALA A 28 -19.42 3.27 2.57
C ALA A 28 -20.73 4.05 2.39
N VAL A 29 -21.63 3.58 1.53
CA VAL A 29 -22.94 4.20 1.32
C VAL A 29 -23.80 4.14 2.60
N ALA A 30 -23.89 2.95 3.22
CA ALA A 30 -24.67 2.77 4.46
C ALA A 30 -24.17 3.68 5.60
N SER A 31 -22.83 3.77 5.75
CA SER A 31 -22.20 4.65 6.73
C SER A 31 -22.47 6.12 6.48
N SER A 32 -22.39 6.55 5.23
CA SER A 32 -22.68 7.93 4.82
C SER A 32 -24.15 8.28 5.07
N CYS A 33 -25.09 7.38 4.78
CA CYS A 33 -26.50 7.59 5.09
C CYS A 33 -26.72 7.78 6.60
N LEU A 34 -26.07 6.98 7.44
CA LEU A 34 -26.16 7.14 8.89
C LEU A 34 -25.63 8.50 9.34
N MET A 35 -24.50 8.95 8.81
CA MET A 35 -23.92 10.28 9.12
C MET A 35 -24.89 11.41 8.73
N PHE A 36 -25.54 11.31 7.57
CA PHE A 36 -26.52 12.30 7.12
C PHE A 36 -27.73 12.38 8.04
N VAL A 37 -28.30 11.25 8.46
CA VAL A 37 -29.43 11.22 9.39
C VAL A 37 -29.11 11.96 10.69
N PHE A 38 -27.94 11.71 11.28
CA PHE A 38 -27.52 12.39 12.51
C PHE A 38 -27.12 13.87 12.29
N SER A 39 -26.88 14.27 11.05
CA SER A 39 -26.58 15.66 10.70
C SER A 39 -27.79 16.45 10.24
N GLY A 40 -28.99 15.83 10.26
CA GLY A 40 -30.23 16.47 9.81
C GLY A 40 -30.30 16.65 8.28
N ILE A 41 -29.51 15.92 7.53
CA ILE A 41 -29.45 15.97 6.06
C ILE A 41 -30.25 14.78 5.52
N GLY A 42 -31.09 15.01 4.50
CA GLY A 42 -31.77 13.92 3.80
C GLY A 42 -30.77 12.95 3.19
N SER A 43 -30.90 11.64 3.45
CA SER A 43 -29.90 10.66 2.98
C SER A 43 -29.70 10.68 1.47
N LEU A 44 -30.76 10.84 0.67
CA LEU A 44 -30.64 10.93 -0.80
C LEU A 44 -29.99 12.23 -1.25
N ASP A 45 -30.31 13.33 -0.61
CA ASP A 45 -29.73 14.64 -0.93
C ASP A 45 -28.25 14.65 -0.56
N GLY A 46 -27.89 14.17 0.64
CA GLY A 46 -26.52 14.03 1.06
C GLY A 46 -25.68 13.11 0.15
N LEU A 47 -26.28 12.02 -0.32
CA LEU A 47 -25.60 11.16 -1.31
C LEU A 47 -25.36 11.90 -2.62
N ARG A 48 -26.32 12.67 -3.12
CA ARG A 48 -26.21 13.41 -4.38
C ARG A 48 -25.24 14.59 -4.28
N GLU A 49 -25.28 15.32 -3.17
CA GLU A 49 -24.52 16.57 -3.01
C GLU A 49 -23.10 16.38 -2.51
N PHE A 50 -22.83 15.32 -1.72
CA PHE A 50 -21.53 15.13 -1.10
C PHE A 50 -20.86 13.80 -1.47
N TYR A 51 -21.58 12.68 -1.37
CA TYR A 51 -20.98 11.37 -1.59
C TYR A 51 -20.64 11.12 -3.06
N LEU A 52 -21.61 11.26 -3.97
CA LEU A 52 -21.40 10.99 -5.39
C LEU A 52 -20.40 11.96 -6.05
N PRO A 53 -20.44 13.28 -5.77
CA PRO A 53 -19.39 14.18 -6.25
C PRO A 53 -18.01 13.83 -5.71
N GLY A 54 -17.88 13.41 -4.45
CA GLY A 54 -16.63 12.93 -3.89
C GLY A 54 -16.10 11.70 -4.61
N LEU A 55 -16.95 10.71 -4.85
CA LEU A 55 -16.61 9.50 -5.59
C LEU A 55 -16.19 9.82 -7.04
N ALA A 56 -16.98 10.64 -7.74
CA ALA A 56 -16.71 11.02 -9.12
C ALA A 56 -15.44 11.86 -9.26
N GLY A 57 -15.21 12.80 -8.35
CA GLY A 57 -14.00 13.63 -8.32
C GLY A 57 -12.72 12.79 -8.11
N PHE A 58 -12.80 11.77 -7.24
CA PHE A 58 -11.69 10.83 -7.09
C PHE A 58 -11.42 10.05 -8.38
N LEU A 59 -12.46 9.50 -8.99
CA LEU A 59 -12.33 8.77 -10.26
C LEU A 59 -11.75 9.67 -11.36
N GLN A 60 -12.26 10.89 -11.51
CA GLN A 60 -11.78 11.85 -12.50
C GLN A 60 -10.28 12.14 -12.34
N SER A 61 -9.82 12.33 -11.12
CA SER A 61 -8.44 12.70 -10.83
C SER A 61 -7.46 11.53 -10.97
N TYR A 62 -7.86 10.31 -10.62
CA TYR A 62 -6.92 9.22 -10.37
C TYR A 62 -7.18 7.95 -11.15
N PHE A 63 -8.21 7.92 -12.00
CA PHE A 63 -8.55 6.74 -12.80
C PHE A 63 -7.36 6.24 -13.63
N LEU A 64 -6.70 7.14 -14.37
CA LEU A 64 -5.58 6.78 -15.25
C LEU A 64 -4.38 6.24 -14.47
N LEU A 65 -4.14 6.77 -13.26
CA LEU A 65 -3.04 6.29 -12.41
C LEU A 65 -3.28 4.84 -11.98
N PHE A 66 -4.47 4.54 -11.44
CA PHE A 66 -4.83 3.17 -11.03
C PHE A 66 -4.83 2.21 -12.21
N PHE A 67 -5.44 2.64 -13.31
CA PHE A 67 -5.55 1.89 -14.54
C PHE A 67 -4.18 1.48 -15.09
N LEU A 68 -3.28 2.45 -15.30
CA LEU A 68 -1.96 2.18 -15.87
C LEU A 68 -1.07 1.40 -14.91
N SER A 69 -1.16 1.64 -13.60
CA SER A 69 -0.41 0.87 -12.60
C SER A 69 -0.83 -0.60 -12.59
N ALA A 70 -2.14 -0.89 -12.60
CA ALA A 70 -2.64 -2.26 -12.65
C ALA A 70 -2.29 -2.94 -13.97
N LEU A 71 -2.43 -2.21 -15.09
CA LEU A 71 -2.05 -2.68 -16.42
C LEU A 71 -0.57 -3.01 -16.49
N MET A 72 0.31 -2.12 -16.03
CA MET A 72 1.75 -2.35 -15.99
C MET A 72 2.11 -3.58 -15.16
N GLY A 73 1.51 -3.72 -13.97
CA GLY A 73 1.70 -4.89 -13.12
C GLY A 73 1.32 -6.20 -13.82
N LYS A 74 0.17 -6.22 -14.52
CA LYS A 74 -0.28 -7.38 -15.29
C LYS A 74 0.63 -7.69 -16.47
N LEU A 75 1.03 -6.69 -17.23
CA LEU A 75 1.95 -6.84 -18.36
C LEU A 75 3.33 -7.35 -17.89
N MET A 76 3.84 -6.85 -16.76
CA MET A 76 5.10 -7.33 -16.18
C MET A 76 5.02 -8.79 -15.73
N SER A 77 3.88 -9.18 -15.14
CA SER A 77 3.64 -10.56 -14.73
C SER A 77 3.56 -11.48 -15.95
N ASP A 78 2.69 -11.18 -16.92
CA ASP A 78 2.44 -12.01 -18.09
C ASP A 78 3.63 -12.04 -19.07
N GLY A 79 4.39 -10.95 -19.14
CA GLY A 79 5.64 -10.84 -19.89
C GLY A 79 6.79 -11.64 -19.30
N GLY A 80 6.61 -12.14 -18.05
CA GLY A 80 7.64 -12.87 -17.31
C GLY A 80 8.75 -11.97 -16.75
N ASN A 81 8.64 -10.65 -16.90
CA ASN A 81 9.63 -9.71 -16.38
C ASN A 81 9.73 -9.78 -14.84
N ALA A 82 8.59 -9.76 -14.16
CA ALA A 82 8.52 -9.85 -12.70
C ALA A 82 9.09 -11.18 -12.19
N LYS A 83 8.76 -12.31 -12.85
CA LYS A 83 9.28 -13.65 -12.52
C LYS A 83 10.80 -13.70 -12.65
N LYS A 84 11.35 -13.15 -13.73
CA LYS A 84 12.82 -13.15 -13.98
C LYS A 84 13.60 -12.27 -13.01
N ILE A 85 13.04 -11.09 -12.64
CA ILE A 85 13.62 -10.23 -11.59
C ILE A 85 13.76 -11.02 -10.29
N ALA A 86 12.71 -11.69 -9.90
CA ALA A 86 12.66 -12.42 -8.66
C ALA A 86 13.58 -13.67 -8.66
N LEU A 87 13.69 -14.37 -9.80
CA LEU A 87 14.60 -15.52 -9.95
C LEU A 87 16.08 -15.11 -9.83
N SER A 88 16.45 -14.00 -10.44
CA SER A 88 17.83 -13.50 -10.34
C SER A 88 18.19 -13.14 -8.89
N LEU A 89 17.22 -12.63 -8.11
CA LEU A 89 17.41 -12.36 -6.68
C LEU A 89 17.45 -13.64 -5.85
N SER A 90 16.69 -14.68 -6.22
CA SER A 90 16.73 -15.99 -5.52
C SER A 90 18.06 -16.72 -5.68
N GLY A 91 18.71 -16.59 -6.85
CA GLY A 91 20.03 -17.13 -7.08
C GLY A 91 21.11 -16.59 -6.13
N LEU A 92 20.93 -15.35 -5.63
CA LEU A 92 21.81 -14.77 -4.60
C LEU A 92 21.63 -15.45 -3.23
N ILE A 93 20.43 -15.91 -2.91
CA ILE A 93 20.12 -16.57 -1.63
C ILE A 93 20.71 -17.98 -1.58
N LYS A 94 20.61 -18.73 -2.69
CA LYS A 94 21.15 -20.10 -2.78
C LYS A 94 22.67 -20.14 -2.52
N LYS A 95 23.39 -19.04 -2.75
CA LYS A 95 24.82 -18.91 -2.46
C LYS A 95 25.15 -18.73 -0.96
N SER A 96 24.18 -18.36 -0.13
CA SER A 96 24.40 -18.12 1.31
C SER A 96 24.11 -19.36 2.15
N ARG A 97 25.16 -20.13 2.51
CA ARG A 97 25.04 -21.43 3.22
C ARG A 97 24.51 -21.34 4.67
N ASN A 98 24.78 -20.27 5.42
CA ASN A 98 24.58 -20.27 6.88
C ASN A 98 23.26 -19.66 7.38
N ASN A 99 22.51 -18.87 6.59
CA ASN A 99 21.30 -18.18 7.02
C ASN A 99 20.18 -18.25 5.97
N GLN A 100 20.04 -19.36 5.27
CA GLN A 100 19.09 -19.50 4.15
C GLN A 100 17.65 -19.13 4.53
N LYS A 101 17.14 -19.60 5.70
CA LYS A 101 15.79 -19.27 6.16
C LYS A 101 15.59 -17.75 6.37
N PHE A 102 16.60 -17.06 6.91
CA PHE A 102 16.50 -15.61 7.11
C PHE A 102 16.53 -14.84 5.80
N PHE A 103 17.40 -15.20 4.87
CA PHE A 103 17.43 -14.62 3.53
C PHE A 103 16.16 -14.90 2.74
N CYS A 104 15.57 -16.09 2.90
CA CYS A 104 14.28 -16.44 2.31
C CYS A 104 13.18 -15.49 2.81
N VAL A 105 13.10 -15.27 4.13
CA VAL A 105 12.09 -14.38 4.74
C VAL A 105 12.30 -12.91 4.36
N ILE A 106 13.53 -12.47 4.05
CA ILE A 106 13.82 -11.10 3.60
C ILE A 106 13.52 -10.91 2.11
N LEU A 107 13.73 -11.92 1.28
CA LEU A 107 13.57 -11.79 -0.17
C LEU A 107 12.18 -11.29 -0.56
N VAL A 108 11.15 -11.90 0.01
CA VAL A 108 9.77 -11.58 -0.34
C VAL A 108 9.42 -10.12 -0.01
N PRO A 109 9.72 -9.58 1.19
CA PRO A 109 9.58 -8.16 1.49
C PRO A 109 10.36 -7.23 0.57
N VAL A 110 11.61 -7.60 0.20
CA VAL A 110 12.42 -6.79 -0.73
C VAL A 110 11.72 -6.70 -2.09
N LEU A 111 11.20 -7.82 -2.59
CA LEU A 111 10.43 -7.84 -3.84
C LEU A 111 9.16 -6.98 -3.74
N TYR A 112 8.41 -7.11 -2.64
CA TYR A 112 7.24 -6.27 -2.39
C TYR A 112 7.61 -4.78 -2.39
N PHE A 113 8.67 -4.42 -1.67
CA PHE A 113 9.12 -3.04 -1.59
C PHE A 113 9.48 -2.48 -2.97
N ILE A 114 10.29 -3.19 -3.74
CA ILE A 114 10.72 -2.75 -5.08
C ILE A 114 9.51 -2.59 -6.01
N LEU A 115 8.63 -3.60 -6.06
CA LEU A 115 7.48 -3.58 -6.95
C LEU A 115 6.46 -2.51 -6.53
N CYS A 116 6.24 -2.35 -5.23
CA CYS A 116 5.36 -1.30 -4.73
C CYS A 116 5.96 0.09 -4.92
N TYR A 117 7.27 0.27 -4.72
CA TYR A 117 7.95 1.55 -4.92
C TYR A 117 7.75 2.11 -6.33
N VAL A 118 7.76 1.26 -7.33
CA VAL A 118 7.48 1.62 -8.74
C VAL A 118 5.98 1.61 -9.08
N GLY A 119 5.10 1.75 -8.08
CA GLY A 119 3.67 1.97 -8.25
C GLY A 119 2.83 0.72 -8.52
N ILE A 120 3.40 -0.49 -8.49
CA ILE A 120 2.59 -1.71 -8.64
C ILE A 120 1.77 -1.92 -7.36
N SER A 121 0.46 -2.09 -7.54
CA SER A 121 -0.45 -2.31 -6.42
C SER A 121 -0.11 -3.59 -5.65
N GLY A 122 -0.16 -3.53 -4.32
CA GLY A 122 0.03 -4.70 -3.44
C GLY A 122 -0.91 -5.86 -3.76
N PHE A 123 -2.11 -5.59 -4.31
CA PHE A 123 -3.03 -6.62 -4.80
C PHE A 123 -2.42 -7.47 -5.95
N VAL A 124 -1.59 -6.85 -6.79
CA VAL A 124 -0.92 -7.52 -7.91
C VAL A 124 0.37 -8.17 -7.48
N VAL A 125 1.12 -7.51 -6.59
CA VAL A 125 2.42 -7.99 -6.11
C VAL A 125 2.30 -9.37 -5.46
N VAL A 126 1.23 -9.64 -4.71
CA VAL A 126 1.03 -10.95 -4.07
C VAL A 126 1.03 -12.10 -5.08
N PHE A 127 0.36 -11.94 -6.22
CA PHE A 127 0.33 -12.95 -7.29
C PHE A 127 1.67 -13.09 -7.99
N THR A 128 2.36 -11.96 -8.20
CA THR A 128 3.64 -11.93 -8.92
C THR A 128 4.75 -12.63 -8.15
N VAL A 129 4.78 -12.44 -6.84
CA VAL A 129 5.85 -12.97 -5.96
C VAL A 129 5.55 -14.39 -5.49
N LEU A 130 4.27 -14.80 -5.49
CA LEU A 130 3.80 -16.09 -4.95
C LEU A 130 4.58 -17.32 -5.47
N PRO A 131 4.75 -17.53 -6.81
CA PRO A 131 5.39 -18.75 -7.31
C PRO A 131 6.83 -18.90 -6.79
N ILE A 132 7.54 -17.78 -6.72
CA ILE A 132 8.93 -17.74 -6.28
C ILE A 132 9.03 -18.00 -4.79
N ALA A 133 8.20 -17.30 -4.01
CA ALA A 133 8.16 -17.46 -2.58
C ALA A 133 7.79 -18.89 -2.19
N LYS A 134 6.78 -19.51 -2.85
CA LYS A 134 6.41 -20.92 -2.61
C LYS A 134 7.62 -21.82 -2.73
N THR A 135 8.31 -21.78 -3.88
CA THR A 135 9.46 -22.66 -4.14
C THR A 135 10.55 -22.46 -3.09
N ILE A 136 10.93 -21.21 -2.79
CA ILE A 136 12.03 -20.94 -1.86
C ILE A 136 11.66 -21.30 -0.43
N TYR A 137 10.44 -21.00 0.02
CA TYR A 137 9.97 -21.32 1.38
C TYR A 137 9.87 -22.83 1.58
N GLU A 138 9.41 -23.60 0.58
CA GLU A 138 9.33 -25.05 0.61
C GLU A 138 10.73 -25.68 0.59
N GLU A 139 11.64 -25.26 -0.30
CA GLU A 139 13.02 -25.75 -0.38
C GLU A 139 13.83 -25.49 0.90
N THR A 140 13.63 -24.34 1.54
CA THR A 140 14.34 -23.95 2.78
C THR A 140 13.62 -24.38 4.04
N ASP A 141 12.47 -25.04 3.91
CA ASP A 141 11.62 -25.43 5.04
C ASP A 141 11.33 -24.26 5.99
N THR A 142 10.97 -23.12 5.40
CA THR A 142 10.67 -21.87 6.12
C THR A 142 9.16 -21.78 6.41
N PRO A 143 8.72 -21.37 7.62
CA PRO A 143 7.31 -21.25 7.95
C PRO A 143 6.55 -20.33 7.00
N TRP A 144 5.56 -20.89 6.27
CA TRP A 144 4.85 -20.18 5.20
C TRP A 144 4.14 -18.89 5.67
N ARG A 145 3.63 -18.89 6.92
CA ARG A 145 2.95 -17.71 7.49
C ARG A 145 3.82 -16.45 7.53
N LEU A 146 5.16 -16.58 7.53
CA LEU A 146 6.07 -15.43 7.52
C LEU A 146 6.02 -14.66 6.19
N TYR A 147 5.50 -15.27 5.12
CA TYR A 147 5.21 -14.56 3.88
C TYR A 147 4.32 -13.34 4.11
N CYS A 148 3.31 -13.46 4.98
CA CYS A 148 2.36 -12.38 5.25
C CYS A 148 3.02 -11.10 5.79
N CYS A 149 4.21 -11.21 6.40
CA CYS A 149 4.95 -10.05 6.87
C CYS A 149 5.38 -9.11 5.72
N ALA A 150 5.48 -9.63 4.49
CA ALA A 150 5.84 -8.83 3.33
C ALA A 150 4.82 -7.73 3.00
N GLY A 151 3.56 -7.90 3.42
CA GLY A 151 2.53 -6.90 3.24
C GLY A 151 2.85 -5.53 3.85
N ALA A 152 3.68 -5.46 4.89
CA ALA A 152 4.17 -4.21 5.45
C ALA A 152 4.88 -3.32 4.42
N GLN A 153 5.45 -3.94 3.37
CA GLN A 153 6.22 -3.21 2.36
C GLN A 153 5.34 -2.45 1.37
N THR A 154 4.05 -2.76 1.29
CA THR A 154 3.09 -1.96 0.52
C THR A 154 2.96 -0.54 1.09
N VAL A 155 3.19 -0.40 2.39
CA VAL A 155 3.16 0.88 3.09
C VAL A 155 4.56 1.51 3.12
N SER A 156 5.60 0.77 3.51
CA SER A 156 6.95 1.32 3.64
C SER A 156 7.51 1.86 2.32
N ALA A 157 7.07 1.31 1.19
CA ALA A 157 7.44 1.81 -0.13
C ALA A 157 6.99 3.27 -0.38
N THR A 158 5.93 3.74 0.30
CA THR A 158 5.49 5.13 0.20
C THR A 158 6.36 6.09 1.03
N TYR A 159 7.09 5.56 2.02
CA TYR A 159 7.98 6.37 2.86
C TYR A 159 9.21 6.86 2.10
N LEU A 160 9.68 6.05 1.14
CA LEU A 160 10.86 6.41 0.36
C LEU A 160 10.51 7.49 -0.67
N ALA A 161 11.29 8.56 -0.68
CA ALA A 161 11.19 9.61 -1.69
C ALA A 161 11.39 9.01 -3.09
N GLY A 162 10.69 9.55 -4.09
CA GLY A 162 10.66 8.99 -5.44
C GLY A 162 9.64 7.87 -5.66
N SER A 163 8.95 7.39 -4.62
CA SER A 163 7.90 6.38 -4.82
C SER A 163 6.75 6.93 -5.67
N ILE A 164 6.38 6.19 -6.71
CA ILE A 164 5.25 6.53 -7.58
C ILE A 164 3.94 5.85 -7.13
N GLN A 165 3.87 5.40 -5.90
CA GLN A 165 2.62 4.95 -5.30
C GLN A 165 1.60 6.09 -5.21
N ALA A 166 0.33 5.74 -5.41
CA ALA A 166 -0.76 6.70 -5.47
C ALA A 166 -0.79 7.69 -4.29
N GLY A 167 -0.59 7.22 -3.06
CA GLY A 167 -0.56 8.08 -1.88
C GLY A 167 0.52 9.17 -1.96
N ASN A 168 1.73 8.80 -2.40
CA ASN A 168 2.84 9.72 -2.56
C ASN A 168 2.56 10.76 -3.68
N VAL A 169 1.97 10.31 -4.79
CA VAL A 169 1.58 11.20 -5.89
C VAL A 169 0.49 12.19 -5.45
N TYR A 170 -0.52 11.73 -4.69
CA TYR A 170 -1.57 12.63 -4.16
C TYR A 170 -1.01 13.69 -3.21
N ALA A 171 -0.01 13.34 -2.42
CA ALA A 171 0.63 14.29 -1.53
C ALA A 171 1.43 15.35 -2.30
N THR A 172 1.92 15.06 -3.53
CA THR A 172 2.55 16.10 -4.38
C THR A 172 1.57 17.22 -4.72
N ASP A 173 0.34 16.84 -5.11
CA ASP A 173 -0.70 17.79 -5.51
C ASP A 173 -1.12 18.67 -4.32
N ILE A 174 -1.28 18.07 -3.14
CA ILE A 174 -1.73 18.79 -1.94
C ILE A 174 -0.65 19.71 -1.38
N CYS A 175 0.59 19.21 -1.32
CA CYS A 175 1.71 19.95 -0.73
C CYS A 175 2.40 20.89 -1.72
N GLY A 176 2.04 20.87 -3.01
CA GLY A 176 2.73 21.62 -4.05
C GLY A 176 4.21 21.21 -4.17
N THR A 177 4.49 19.90 -4.06
CA THR A 177 5.85 19.36 -4.02
C THR A 177 6.10 18.34 -5.13
N THR A 178 7.21 17.65 -5.08
CA THR A 178 7.52 16.51 -5.97
C THR A 178 7.57 15.21 -5.18
N THR A 179 7.57 14.08 -5.87
CA THR A 179 7.74 12.75 -5.25
C THR A 179 9.03 12.66 -4.43
N MET A 180 10.07 13.44 -4.76
CA MET A 180 11.35 13.49 -4.06
C MET A 180 11.37 14.43 -2.84
N ALA A 181 10.29 15.14 -2.57
CA ALA A 181 10.23 16.10 -1.47
C ALA A 181 10.52 15.46 -0.11
N GLY A 182 11.17 16.19 0.79
CA GLY A 182 11.50 15.73 2.14
C GLY A 182 12.44 14.52 2.17
N TRP A 183 13.34 14.38 1.21
CA TRP A 183 14.18 13.21 1.01
C TRP A 183 15.01 12.83 2.26
N LYS A 184 15.49 13.81 3.04
CA LYS A 184 16.25 13.54 4.27
C LYS A 184 15.41 12.78 5.29
N LEU A 185 14.21 13.30 5.60
CA LEU A 185 13.27 12.64 6.52
C LEU A 185 12.86 11.28 5.98
N SER A 186 12.65 11.18 4.67
CA SER A 186 12.32 9.94 3.97
C SER A 186 13.36 8.85 4.20
N VAL A 187 14.64 9.14 3.90
CA VAL A 187 15.74 8.16 4.03
C VAL A 187 15.88 7.71 5.49
N ILE A 188 15.89 8.65 6.44
CA ILE A 188 15.95 8.31 7.86
C ILE A 188 14.80 7.39 8.26
N SER A 189 13.57 7.72 7.83
CA SER A 189 12.39 6.94 8.17
C SER A 189 12.41 5.53 7.57
N VAL A 190 12.82 5.40 6.31
CA VAL A 190 12.92 4.07 5.66
C VAL A 190 14.00 3.22 6.32
N VAL A 191 15.16 3.80 6.65
CA VAL A 191 16.24 3.06 7.34
C VAL A 191 15.76 2.57 8.70
N ILE A 192 15.08 3.42 9.48
CA ILE A 192 14.54 3.02 10.79
C ILE A 192 13.47 1.95 10.62
N PHE A 193 12.52 2.14 9.69
CA PHE A 193 11.48 1.16 9.42
C PHE A 193 12.08 -0.21 9.08
N TRP A 194 13.00 -0.26 8.13
CA TRP A 194 13.64 -1.51 7.72
C TRP A 194 14.48 -2.14 8.83
N ALA A 195 15.20 -1.36 9.63
CA ALA A 195 15.98 -1.88 10.75
C ALA A 195 15.05 -2.57 11.78
N VAL A 196 13.97 -1.91 12.18
CA VAL A 196 12.98 -2.47 13.12
C VAL A 196 12.24 -3.65 12.49
N TYR A 197 11.88 -3.56 11.22
CA TYR A 197 11.20 -4.61 10.47
C TYR A 197 12.08 -5.88 10.35
N LEU A 198 13.35 -5.74 10.01
CA LEU A 198 14.29 -6.87 9.93
C LEU A 198 14.52 -7.52 11.28
N MET A 199 14.61 -6.71 12.35
CA MET A 199 14.66 -7.22 13.70
C MET A 199 13.39 -7.99 14.07
N PHE A 200 12.21 -7.46 13.71
CA PHE A 200 10.93 -8.15 13.89
C PHE A 200 10.91 -9.51 13.16
N LEU A 201 11.31 -9.53 11.89
CA LEU A 201 11.38 -10.78 11.10
C LEU A 201 12.33 -11.79 11.71
N TRP A 202 13.49 -11.36 12.18
CA TRP A 202 14.45 -12.23 12.85
C TRP A 202 13.89 -12.83 14.13
N ILE A 203 13.23 -12.00 14.96
CA ILE A 203 12.56 -12.47 16.19
C ILE A 203 11.46 -13.49 15.85
N MET A 204 10.61 -13.18 14.86
CA MET A 204 9.53 -14.07 14.44
C MET A 204 10.08 -15.41 13.91
N LEU A 205 11.15 -15.37 13.11
CA LEU A 205 11.81 -16.58 12.63
C LEU A 205 12.37 -17.43 13.80
N LYS A 206 12.98 -16.79 14.81
CA LYS A 206 13.47 -17.49 16.01
C LYS A 206 12.33 -18.09 16.84
N ILE A 207 11.20 -17.38 16.97
CA ILE A 207 10.02 -17.89 17.68
C ILE A 207 9.45 -19.12 16.96
N THR A 208 9.33 -19.07 15.62
CA THR A 208 8.83 -20.20 14.83
C THR A 208 9.77 -21.42 14.92
N GLN A 209 11.08 -21.20 14.83
CA GLN A 209 12.08 -22.26 14.98
C GLN A 209 12.03 -22.93 16.37
N LYS A 210 11.89 -22.13 17.46
CA LYS A 210 11.74 -22.67 18.82
C LYS A 210 10.47 -23.50 19.02
N LYS A 211 9.41 -23.19 18.25
CA LYS A 211 8.16 -23.96 18.26
C LYS A 211 8.19 -25.17 17.33
N GLY A 212 9.31 -25.43 16.67
CA GLY A 212 9.42 -26.52 15.69
C GLY A 212 8.57 -26.29 14.43
N GLU A 213 8.17 -25.05 14.15
CA GLU A 213 7.40 -24.73 12.95
C GLU A 213 8.32 -24.76 11.72
N ALA A 214 7.84 -25.40 10.68
CA ALA A 214 8.47 -25.54 9.38
C ALA A 214 7.55 -24.93 8.30
N PHE A 215 7.79 -25.26 7.02
CA PHE A 215 6.88 -24.87 5.94
C PHE A 215 5.44 -25.30 6.23
N LEU A 216 5.28 -26.53 6.70
CA LEU A 216 4.01 -27.06 7.22
C LEU A 216 3.84 -26.71 8.72
N PRO A 217 2.60 -26.60 9.25
CA PRO A 217 1.33 -26.82 8.54
C PRO A 217 0.82 -25.61 7.74
N SER A 218 1.36 -24.40 7.97
CA SER A 218 0.83 -23.15 7.35
C SER A 218 0.93 -23.14 5.81
N GLY A 219 1.82 -23.93 5.23
CA GLY A 219 2.00 -24.07 3.77
C GLY A 219 1.19 -25.20 3.14
N GLU A 220 0.37 -25.94 3.88
CA GLU A 220 -0.37 -27.10 3.35
C GLU A 220 -1.29 -26.70 2.18
N GLY A 221 -2.09 -25.66 2.36
CA GLY A 221 -3.02 -25.20 1.33
C GLY A 221 -2.34 -24.74 0.04
N ILE A 222 -1.16 -24.14 0.14
CA ILE A 222 -0.41 -23.67 -1.03
C ILE A 222 0.41 -24.79 -1.67
N ARG A 223 0.84 -25.79 -0.90
CA ARG A 223 1.54 -26.96 -1.43
C ARG A 223 0.69 -27.76 -2.42
N MET A 224 -0.61 -27.89 -2.13
CA MET A 224 -1.56 -28.58 -3.00
C MET A 224 -1.89 -27.78 -4.29
N ALA A 225 -1.50 -26.51 -4.38
CA ALA A 225 -1.73 -25.73 -5.58
C ALA A 225 -0.70 -26.08 -6.66
N ASN A 226 -1.18 -26.57 -7.81
CA ASN A 226 -0.33 -26.72 -9.01
C ASN A 226 0.02 -25.32 -9.55
N LEU A 227 1.19 -24.82 -9.17
CA LEU A 227 1.77 -23.61 -9.74
C LEU A 227 2.80 -24.07 -10.79
N ASP A 228 2.68 -23.59 -12.03
CA ASP A 228 3.59 -23.95 -13.12
C ASP A 228 5.05 -23.70 -12.71
N GLU A 229 5.81 -24.78 -12.58
CA GLU A 229 7.18 -24.80 -12.03
C GLU A 229 8.27 -24.57 -13.10
N GLY A 230 7.95 -23.98 -14.22
CA GLY A 230 8.94 -23.68 -15.26
C GLY A 230 9.98 -22.63 -14.84
N LEU A 231 10.87 -22.97 -13.92
CA LEU A 231 11.96 -22.12 -13.44
C LEU A 231 13.27 -22.46 -14.17
N SER A 232 13.65 -21.71 -15.19
CA SER A 232 15.02 -21.75 -15.75
C SER A 232 15.91 -20.73 -15.07
N GLU A 233 17.11 -21.13 -14.67
CA GLU A 233 18.13 -20.21 -14.14
C GLU A 233 18.61 -19.28 -15.26
N ASP A 234 18.24 -18.00 -15.17
CA ASP A 234 18.78 -16.97 -16.07
C ASP A 234 19.91 -16.18 -15.38
N CYS A 235 20.96 -15.91 -16.12
CA CYS A 235 22.11 -15.12 -15.69
C CYS A 235 21.70 -13.67 -15.37
N LEU A 236 22.41 -13.02 -14.42
CA LEU A 236 22.28 -11.61 -14.03
C LEU A 236 22.21 -10.61 -15.20
N LEU A 237 22.86 -10.91 -16.33
CA LEU A 237 22.81 -10.10 -17.56
C LEU A 237 21.42 -10.05 -18.21
N GLY A 238 20.57 -11.06 -17.98
CA GLY A 238 19.18 -11.09 -18.43
C GLY A 238 18.24 -10.17 -17.63
N LEU A 239 18.71 -9.59 -16.51
CA LEU A 239 17.93 -8.74 -15.62
C LEU A 239 17.71 -7.33 -16.19
N LEU A 240 18.72 -6.76 -16.84
CA LEU A 240 18.69 -5.37 -17.32
C LEU A 240 17.47 -5.04 -18.20
N PRO A 241 17.13 -5.83 -19.24
CA PRO A 241 15.95 -5.56 -20.06
C PRO A 241 14.63 -5.69 -19.29
N ARG A 242 14.63 -6.45 -18.18
CA ARG A 242 13.42 -6.70 -17.37
C ARG A 242 13.12 -5.57 -16.37
N ILE A 243 14.20 -4.92 -15.89
CA ILE A 243 14.10 -3.76 -14.99
C ILE A 243 13.87 -2.47 -15.79
N LEU A 244 14.26 -2.44 -17.05
CA LEU A 244 14.21 -1.24 -17.89
C LEU A 244 12.85 -0.53 -17.88
N PRO A 245 11.68 -1.20 -17.99
CA PRO A 245 10.39 -0.51 -17.90
C PRO A 245 10.20 0.23 -16.58
N LEU A 246 10.60 -0.38 -15.46
CA LEU A 246 10.50 0.22 -14.13
C LEU A 246 11.48 1.40 -13.98
N ALA A 247 12.72 1.22 -14.43
CA ALA A 247 13.73 2.26 -14.39
C ALA A 247 13.33 3.48 -15.22
N VAL A 248 12.74 3.27 -16.40
CA VAL A 248 12.26 4.38 -17.24
C VAL A 248 11.12 5.14 -16.58
N VAL A 249 10.16 4.45 -15.95
CA VAL A 249 9.09 5.13 -15.21
C VAL A 249 9.67 6.02 -14.10
N LEU A 250 10.61 5.49 -13.31
CA LEU A 250 11.28 6.26 -12.25
C LEU A 250 12.07 7.44 -12.79
N VAL A 251 12.89 7.23 -13.81
CA VAL A 251 13.70 8.31 -14.41
C VAL A 251 12.81 9.39 -15.01
N MET A 252 11.74 9.00 -15.71
CA MET A 252 10.80 9.99 -16.30
C MET A 252 10.09 10.78 -15.19
N SER A 253 9.61 10.13 -14.13
CA SER A 253 8.87 10.83 -13.06
C SER A 253 9.78 11.65 -12.14
N ASP A 254 10.93 11.10 -11.73
CA ASP A 254 11.72 11.68 -10.66
C ASP A 254 12.89 12.54 -11.16
N VAL A 255 13.51 12.19 -12.31
CA VAL A 255 14.62 12.96 -12.88
C VAL A 255 14.08 14.02 -13.85
N PHE A 256 13.23 13.63 -14.79
CA PHE A 256 12.67 14.54 -15.78
C PHE A 256 11.40 15.25 -15.33
N GLN A 257 10.87 14.94 -14.13
CA GLN A 257 9.65 15.53 -13.56
C GLN A 257 8.44 15.44 -14.52
N ILE A 258 8.39 14.38 -15.32
CA ILE A 258 7.28 14.11 -16.23
C ILE A 258 6.11 13.55 -15.41
N TYR A 259 4.91 14.05 -15.66
CA TYR A 259 3.70 13.58 -14.98
C TYR A 259 3.59 12.06 -15.00
N VAL A 260 3.42 11.46 -13.85
CA VAL A 260 3.56 10.00 -13.60
C VAL A 260 2.68 9.13 -14.51
N VAL A 261 1.51 9.61 -14.93
CA VAL A 261 0.64 8.90 -15.88
C VAL A 261 1.31 8.71 -17.24
N LYS A 262 2.05 9.72 -17.73
CA LYS A 262 2.83 9.61 -18.99
C LYS A 262 4.00 8.64 -18.82
N ALA A 263 4.66 8.68 -17.67
CA ALA A 263 5.75 7.75 -17.34
C ALA A 263 5.25 6.30 -17.28
N LEU A 264 4.12 6.04 -16.62
CA LEU A 264 3.50 4.71 -16.55
C LEU A 264 3.08 4.21 -17.94
N PHE A 265 2.55 5.10 -18.79
CA PHE A 265 2.20 4.74 -20.17
C PHE A 265 3.44 4.29 -20.97
N ALA A 266 4.55 5.04 -20.87
CA ALA A 266 5.83 4.64 -21.47
C ALA A 266 6.33 3.30 -20.88
N GLY A 267 6.20 3.10 -19.57
CA GLY A 267 6.52 1.85 -18.89
C GLY A 267 5.72 0.66 -19.41
N CYS A 268 4.43 0.83 -19.67
CA CYS A 268 3.58 -0.20 -20.28
C CYS A 268 4.08 -0.58 -21.68
N ILE A 269 4.39 0.40 -22.52
CA ILE A 269 4.92 0.16 -23.88
C ILE A 269 6.23 -0.60 -23.80
N LEU A 270 7.16 -0.16 -22.97
CA LEU A 270 8.45 -0.84 -22.79
C LEU A 270 8.28 -2.25 -22.24
N THR A 271 7.32 -2.46 -21.36
CA THR A 271 7.01 -3.81 -20.85
C THR A 271 6.54 -4.73 -21.96
N ILE A 272 5.72 -4.24 -22.90
CA ILE A 272 5.30 -5.01 -24.08
C ILE A 272 6.52 -5.34 -24.95
N ILE A 273 7.40 -4.35 -25.19
CA ILE A 273 8.62 -4.55 -26.02
C ILE A 273 9.56 -5.56 -25.37
N THR A 274 9.85 -5.41 -24.07
CA THR A 274 10.81 -6.30 -23.37
C THR A 274 10.24 -7.68 -23.10
N GLY A 275 8.92 -7.79 -22.96
CA GLY A 275 8.19 -9.05 -22.77
C GLY A 275 7.57 -9.64 -24.04
N HIS A 276 7.90 -9.11 -25.23
CA HIS A 276 7.18 -9.38 -26.49
C HIS A 276 6.95 -10.88 -26.77
N ARG A 277 7.97 -11.73 -26.55
CA ARG A 277 7.87 -13.18 -26.80
C ARG A 277 6.73 -13.85 -26.03
N ASN A 278 6.52 -13.46 -24.77
CA ASN A 278 5.48 -14.01 -23.90
C ASN A 278 4.16 -13.25 -24.00
N LEU A 279 4.21 -11.95 -24.31
CA LEU A 279 3.05 -11.07 -24.32
C LEU A 279 2.30 -11.07 -25.65
N LEU A 280 2.99 -11.03 -26.80
CA LEU A 280 2.31 -10.90 -28.09
C LEU A 280 1.24 -11.97 -28.34
N PRO A 281 1.47 -13.27 -28.04
CA PRO A 281 0.46 -14.30 -28.26
C PRO A 281 -0.81 -14.12 -27.45
N LYS A 282 -0.74 -13.42 -26.29
CA LYS A 282 -1.86 -13.21 -25.35
C LYS A 282 -2.12 -11.74 -25.04
N LEU A 283 -1.59 -10.82 -25.83
CA LEU A 283 -1.62 -9.37 -25.54
C LEU A 283 -3.04 -8.86 -25.29
N LYS A 284 -4.00 -9.24 -26.12
CA LYS A 284 -5.41 -8.86 -25.97
C LYS A 284 -5.97 -9.30 -24.60
N ILE A 285 -5.64 -10.51 -24.18
CA ILE A 285 -6.10 -11.07 -22.89
C ILE A 285 -5.42 -10.33 -21.74
N SER A 286 -4.10 -10.12 -21.82
CA SER A 286 -3.32 -9.43 -20.79
C SER A 286 -3.77 -7.97 -20.62
N LEU A 287 -4.06 -7.26 -21.72
CA LEU A 287 -4.61 -5.91 -21.68
C LEU A 287 -5.98 -5.89 -21.01
N SER A 288 -6.90 -6.77 -21.42
CA SER A 288 -8.25 -6.86 -20.84
C SER A 288 -8.19 -7.19 -19.35
N GLN A 289 -7.40 -8.17 -18.94
CA GLN A 289 -7.26 -8.56 -17.54
C GLN A 289 -6.56 -7.50 -16.71
N GLY A 290 -5.58 -6.78 -17.26
CA GLY A 290 -4.92 -5.65 -16.60
C GLY A 290 -5.89 -4.53 -16.28
N ILE A 291 -6.78 -4.21 -17.23
CA ILE A 291 -7.86 -3.22 -17.06
C ILE A 291 -8.82 -3.69 -15.96
N THR A 292 -9.30 -4.93 -16.06
CA THR A 292 -10.25 -5.49 -15.09
C THR A 292 -9.66 -5.53 -13.68
N ALA A 293 -8.36 -5.78 -13.54
CA ALA A 293 -7.68 -5.77 -12.25
C ALA A 293 -7.68 -4.40 -11.55
N ALA A 294 -7.89 -3.31 -12.29
CA ALA A 294 -8.00 -1.96 -11.72
C ALA A 294 -9.38 -1.68 -11.10
N TYR A 295 -10.45 -2.34 -11.56
CA TYR A 295 -11.83 -1.98 -11.19
C TYR A 295 -12.11 -2.12 -9.69
N GLY A 296 -11.75 -3.25 -9.11
CA GLY A 296 -11.94 -3.48 -7.68
C GLY A 296 -11.24 -2.45 -6.81
N PRO A 297 -9.92 -2.29 -6.93
CA PRO A 297 -9.16 -1.29 -6.17
C PRO A 297 -9.65 0.14 -6.35
N ILE A 298 -9.87 0.61 -7.58
CA ILE A 298 -10.26 2.01 -7.81
C ILE A 298 -11.66 2.30 -7.27
N LEU A 299 -12.63 1.39 -7.46
CA LEU A 299 -13.99 1.58 -6.95
C LEU A 299 -14.02 1.54 -5.42
N SER A 300 -13.27 0.63 -4.80
CA SER A 300 -13.18 0.53 -3.35
C SER A 300 -12.54 1.77 -2.73
N VAL A 301 -11.46 2.27 -3.33
CA VAL A 301 -10.77 3.48 -2.84
C VAL A 301 -11.64 4.72 -3.08
N SER A 302 -12.29 4.87 -4.23
CA SER A 302 -13.16 6.03 -4.50
C SER A 302 -14.38 6.04 -3.59
N ALA A 303 -14.99 4.87 -3.29
CA ALA A 303 -16.10 4.78 -2.34
C ALA A 303 -15.68 5.18 -0.92
N THR A 304 -14.49 4.74 -0.49
CA THR A 304 -13.94 5.11 0.82
C THR A 304 -13.55 6.58 0.88
N TYR A 305 -12.99 7.12 -0.21
CA TYR A 305 -12.70 8.55 -0.32
C TYR A 305 -13.97 9.40 -0.22
N ALA A 306 -15.07 8.93 -0.81
CA ALA A 306 -16.36 9.63 -0.73
C ALA A 306 -16.87 9.76 0.71
N ILE A 307 -16.58 8.81 1.63
CA ILE A 307 -16.83 8.99 3.06
C ILE A 307 -16.09 10.24 3.57
N GLY A 308 -14.84 10.44 3.17
CA GLY A 308 -14.08 11.64 3.53
C GLY A 308 -14.74 12.93 3.03
N ALA A 309 -15.32 12.93 1.84
CA ALA A 309 -16.08 14.05 1.31
C ALA A 309 -17.35 14.31 2.14
N VAL A 310 -18.06 13.25 2.55
CA VAL A 310 -19.21 13.36 3.48
C VAL A 310 -18.77 13.95 4.81
N VAL A 311 -17.77 13.38 5.44
CA VAL A 311 -17.24 13.83 6.73
C VAL A 311 -16.88 15.31 6.71
N LYS A 312 -16.22 15.80 5.66
CA LYS A 312 -15.85 17.22 5.53
C LYS A 312 -17.03 18.19 5.47
N ASN A 313 -18.18 17.72 5.01
CA ASN A 313 -19.37 18.56 4.77
C ASN A 313 -20.43 18.46 5.87
N ILE A 314 -20.18 17.72 6.94
CA ILE A 314 -21.06 17.64 8.10
C ILE A 314 -20.48 18.45 9.28
N GLU A 315 -21.35 19.09 10.09
CA GLU A 315 -20.93 19.90 11.24
C GLU A 315 -20.07 19.13 12.26
N GLY A 316 -20.27 17.82 12.34
CA GLY A 316 -19.49 16.94 13.21
C GLY A 316 -17.99 16.99 12.97
N PHE A 317 -17.58 17.29 11.74
CA PHE A 317 -16.17 17.41 11.38
C PHE A 317 -15.50 18.65 11.98
N THR A 318 -16.19 19.77 11.97
CA THR A 318 -15.69 21.00 12.63
C THR A 318 -15.45 20.77 14.12
N TYR A 319 -16.38 20.05 14.79
CA TYR A 319 -16.21 19.69 16.19
C TYR A 319 -14.97 18.79 16.40
N PHE A 320 -14.77 17.81 15.52
CA PHE A 320 -13.60 16.92 15.53
C PHE A 320 -12.29 17.69 15.30
N GLN A 321 -12.27 18.62 14.34
CA GLN A 321 -11.11 19.48 14.08
C GLN A 321 -10.77 20.34 15.32
N ASN A 322 -11.75 20.95 15.94
CA ASN A 322 -11.56 21.75 17.16
C ASN A 322 -11.01 20.90 18.33
N MET A 323 -11.44 19.65 18.45
CA MET A 323 -10.90 18.72 19.44
C MET A 323 -9.43 18.35 19.14
N LEU A 324 -9.08 18.13 17.88
CA LEU A 324 -7.71 17.85 17.49
C LEU A 324 -6.81 19.09 17.57
N SER A 325 -7.33 20.29 17.29
CA SER A 325 -6.58 21.56 17.39
C SER A 325 -6.17 21.93 18.81
N ALA A 326 -6.81 21.30 19.81
CA ALA A 326 -6.34 21.41 21.20
C ALA A 326 -5.03 20.66 21.47
N LEU A 327 -4.62 19.77 20.54
CA LEU A 327 -3.34 19.08 20.61
C LEU A 327 -2.24 19.91 19.95
N PRO A 328 -0.96 19.70 20.30
CA PRO A 328 0.14 20.28 19.54
C PRO A 328 0.01 19.97 18.05
N HIS A 329 0.19 20.95 17.17
CA HIS A 329 -0.08 20.86 15.75
C HIS A 329 0.54 19.63 15.07
N LEU A 330 1.79 19.30 15.38
CA LEU A 330 2.48 18.11 14.86
C LEU A 330 1.74 16.80 15.24
N MET A 331 1.22 16.74 16.47
CA MET A 331 0.43 15.58 16.92
C MET A 331 -0.95 15.56 16.28
N SER A 332 -1.60 16.73 16.15
CA SER A 332 -2.90 16.86 15.50
C SER A 332 -2.87 16.34 14.07
N GLY A 333 -1.93 16.82 13.24
CA GLY A 333 -1.75 16.34 11.86
C GLY A 333 -1.43 14.85 11.79
N SER A 334 -0.58 14.35 12.69
CA SER A 334 -0.21 12.94 12.74
C SER A 334 -1.38 12.04 13.16
N LEU A 335 -2.14 12.43 14.18
CA LEU A 335 -3.30 11.68 14.65
C LEU A 335 -4.42 11.66 13.59
N MET A 336 -4.64 12.80 12.90
CA MET A 336 -5.56 12.86 11.76
C MET A 336 -5.17 11.83 10.70
N GLY A 337 -3.90 11.78 10.29
CA GLY A 337 -3.42 10.83 9.30
C GLY A 337 -3.56 9.38 9.74
N LEU A 338 -3.21 9.05 10.99
CA LEU A 338 -3.35 7.70 11.56
C LEU A 338 -4.82 7.24 11.57
N LEU A 339 -5.72 8.09 12.05
CA LEU A 339 -7.15 7.77 12.13
C LEU A 339 -7.76 7.65 10.73
N ALA A 340 -7.45 8.58 9.82
CA ALA A 340 -7.95 8.55 8.46
C ALA A 340 -7.47 7.29 7.71
N ALA A 341 -6.19 6.93 7.83
CA ALA A 341 -5.66 5.73 7.19
C ALA A 341 -6.27 4.45 7.76
N PHE A 342 -6.49 4.38 9.08
CA PHE A 342 -7.17 3.26 9.72
C PHE A 342 -8.61 3.14 9.24
N ILE A 343 -9.39 4.22 9.32
CA ILE A 343 -10.82 4.23 8.97
C ILE A 343 -11.03 3.89 7.50
N MET A 344 -10.23 4.49 6.63
CA MET A 344 -10.33 4.27 5.19
C MET A 344 -9.65 2.98 4.72
N ALA A 345 -8.91 2.31 5.58
CA ALA A 345 -8.13 1.11 5.28
C ALA A 345 -7.32 1.23 3.98
N SER A 346 -6.77 2.40 3.73
CA SER A 346 -6.10 2.75 2.47
C SER A 346 -4.90 3.65 2.74
N VAL A 347 -3.80 3.41 2.02
CA VAL A 347 -2.62 4.28 2.02
C VAL A 347 -2.90 5.58 1.25
N ALA A 348 -3.71 5.48 0.21
CA ALA A 348 -3.91 6.55 -0.77
C ALA A 348 -5.10 7.46 -0.44
N ALA A 349 -6.24 6.90 -0.03
CA ALA A 349 -7.50 7.64 0.15
C ALA A 349 -7.45 8.77 1.23
N PRO A 350 -6.72 8.64 2.34
CA PRO A 350 -6.66 9.69 3.36
C PRO A 350 -6.06 11.00 2.84
N ILE A 351 -5.14 10.92 1.89
CA ILE A 351 -4.38 12.09 1.44
C ILE A 351 -5.28 13.10 0.72
N PRO A 352 -5.98 12.77 -0.37
CA PRO A 352 -6.88 13.73 -0.99
C PRO A 352 -8.08 14.06 -0.08
N ALA A 353 -8.47 13.16 0.84
CA ALA A 353 -9.57 13.41 1.76
C ALA A 353 -9.24 14.43 2.85
N PHE A 354 -8.12 14.28 3.52
CA PHE A 354 -7.76 15.07 4.72
C PHE A 354 -6.40 15.77 4.61
N GLY A 355 -5.67 15.58 3.52
CA GLY A 355 -4.30 16.07 3.37
C GLY A 355 -4.17 17.59 3.46
N SER A 356 -5.13 18.36 2.96
CA SER A 356 -5.11 19.83 3.10
C SER A 356 -5.13 20.26 4.56
N HIS A 357 -5.95 19.60 5.39
CA HIS A 357 -5.98 19.87 6.83
C HIS A 357 -4.70 19.36 7.53
N MET A 358 -4.19 18.20 7.16
CA MET A 358 -2.92 17.71 7.68
C MET A 358 -1.77 18.68 7.34
N LEU A 359 -1.74 19.20 6.09
CA LEU A 359 -0.75 20.18 5.66
C LEU A 359 -0.82 21.46 6.50
N GLU A 360 -2.02 21.97 6.74
CA GLU A 360 -2.24 23.13 7.61
C GLU A 360 -1.62 22.91 9.00
N GLN A 361 -1.94 21.78 9.65
CA GLN A 361 -1.43 21.48 10.98
C GLN A 361 0.10 21.31 10.97
N TYR A 362 0.68 20.66 9.98
CA TYR A 362 2.13 20.52 9.87
C TYR A 362 2.82 21.86 9.57
N THR A 363 2.19 22.75 8.79
CA THR A 363 2.69 24.09 8.53
C THR A 363 2.68 24.94 9.81
N LEU A 364 1.60 24.88 10.58
CA LEU A 364 1.51 25.54 11.91
C LEU A 364 2.53 24.97 12.90
N ALA A 365 2.95 23.71 12.75
CA ALA A 365 4.04 23.10 13.50
C ALA A 365 5.43 23.52 13.01
N GLY A 366 5.54 24.37 11.97
CA GLY A 366 6.79 24.85 11.41
C GLY A 366 7.47 23.91 10.41
N LEU A 367 6.77 22.89 9.89
CA LEU A 367 7.35 21.98 8.92
C LEU A 367 7.37 22.62 7.52
N SER A 368 8.42 22.34 6.77
CA SER A 368 8.44 22.59 5.33
C SER A 368 7.40 21.72 4.61
N ALA A 369 6.91 22.17 3.44
CA ALA A 369 5.98 21.38 2.62
C ALA A 369 6.52 19.97 2.31
N GLY A 370 7.83 19.83 2.10
CA GLY A 370 8.48 18.53 1.88
C GLY A 370 8.43 17.61 3.11
N ASN A 371 8.66 18.13 4.30
CA ASN A 371 8.57 17.35 5.54
C ASN A 371 7.11 17.04 5.88
N ALA A 372 6.16 17.96 5.65
CA ALA A 372 4.74 17.72 5.78
C ALA A 372 4.27 16.58 4.86
N HIS A 373 4.71 16.59 3.60
CA HIS A 373 4.47 15.50 2.65
C HIS A 373 4.95 14.14 3.23
N ARG A 374 6.19 14.06 3.74
CA ARG A 374 6.70 12.80 4.34
C ARG A 374 5.92 12.39 5.58
N MET A 375 5.56 13.34 6.45
CA MET A 375 4.74 13.02 7.63
C MET A 375 3.38 12.43 7.26
N MET A 376 2.73 12.92 6.20
CA MET A 376 1.50 12.31 5.67
C MET A 376 1.72 10.85 5.28
N MET A 377 2.83 10.53 4.60
CA MET A 377 3.16 9.16 4.22
C MET A 377 3.42 8.28 5.45
N LEU A 378 4.14 8.81 6.44
CA LEU A 378 4.50 8.08 7.65
C LEU A 378 3.30 7.69 8.52
N THR A 379 2.17 8.36 8.40
CA THR A 379 0.95 8.01 9.13
C THR A 379 0.11 6.91 8.43
N SER A 380 0.45 6.53 7.20
CA SER A 380 -0.35 5.61 6.38
C SER A 380 -0.29 4.14 6.82
N PHE A 381 0.59 3.76 7.77
CA PHE A 381 0.74 2.36 8.18
C PHE A 381 -0.50 1.78 8.86
N THR A 382 -1.34 2.60 9.46
CA THR A 382 -2.60 2.17 10.07
C THR A 382 -3.64 1.73 9.04
N SER A 383 -3.40 1.98 7.75
CA SER A 383 -4.22 1.46 6.64
C SER A 383 -4.26 -0.08 6.59
N ILE A 384 -3.29 -0.77 7.19
CA ILE A 384 -3.33 -2.23 7.40
C ILE A 384 -4.29 -2.53 8.56
N ALA A 385 -5.54 -2.23 8.34
CA ALA A 385 -6.63 -2.44 9.28
C ALA A 385 -7.37 -3.75 8.97
N PRO A 386 -8.11 -4.32 9.93
CA PRO A 386 -8.83 -5.57 9.71
C PRO A 386 -9.83 -5.56 8.55
N HIS A 387 -10.35 -4.42 8.18
CA HIS A 387 -11.25 -4.25 7.03
C HIS A 387 -10.52 -3.86 5.74
N ASN A 388 -9.18 -3.89 5.72
CA ASN A 388 -8.41 -3.65 4.50
C ASN A 388 -8.62 -4.80 3.50
N ALA A 389 -9.14 -4.50 2.30
CA ALA A 389 -9.45 -5.48 1.26
C ALA A 389 -8.22 -6.28 0.77
N GLY A 390 -7.00 -5.76 0.94
CA GLY A 390 -5.77 -6.45 0.58
C GLY A 390 -5.49 -7.69 1.42
N ILE A 391 -5.94 -7.71 2.67
CA ILE A 391 -5.67 -8.83 3.60
C ILE A 391 -6.47 -10.08 3.23
N PRO A 392 -7.81 -10.05 3.02
CA PRO A 392 -8.54 -11.23 2.57
C PRO A 392 -8.09 -11.68 1.18
N ASN A 393 -7.72 -10.75 0.28
CA ASN A 393 -7.12 -11.10 -1.00
C ASN A 393 -5.82 -11.89 -0.82
N ALA A 394 -4.91 -11.40 0.00
CA ALA A 394 -3.67 -12.11 0.31
C ALA A 394 -3.94 -13.47 0.97
N ALA A 395 -4.85 -13.54 1.95
CA ALA A 395 -5.22 -14.79 2.63
C ALA A 395 -5.73 -15.84 1.63
N ALA A 396 -6.60 -15.44 0.70
CA ALA A 396 -7.12 -16.31 -0.35
C ALA A 396 -6.02 -16.80 -1.31
N VAL A 397 -5.15 -15.90 -1.75
CA VAL A 397 -4.04 -16.20 -2.68
C VAL A 397 -2.99 -17.10 -2.01
N LEU A 398 -2.65 -16.82 -0.75
CA LEU A 398 -1.69 -17.61 0.03
C LEU A 398 -2.29 -18.89 0.61
N ARG A 399 -3.60 -19.10 0.44
CA ARG A 399 -4.37 -20.21 1.01
C ARG A 399 -4.17 -20.38 2.51
N MET A 400 -4.22 -19.27 3.21
CA MET A 400 -4.02 -19.19 4.67
C MET A 400 -5.28 -18.67 5.38
N PRO A 401 -5.47 -19.02 6.66
CA PRO A 401 -6.54 -18.43 7.47
C PRO A 401 -6.41 -16.90 7.55
N TYR A 402 -7.54 -16.20 7.34
CA TYR A 402 -7.58 -14.74 7.39
C TYR A 402 -6.99 -14.16 8.68
N ALA A 403 -7.35 -14.75 9.84
CA ALA A 403 -6.88 -14.26 11.15
C ALA A 403 -5.35 -14.32 11.29
N GLU A 404 -4.72 -15.35 10.73
CA GLU A 404 -3.27 -15.50 10.74
C GLU A 404 -2.58 -14.50 9.82
N CYS A 405 -3.10 -14.32 8.60
CA CYS A 405 -2.65 -13.26 7.69
C CYS A 405 -2.78 -11.89 8.34
N LEU A 406 -3.95 -11.55 8.87
CA LEU A 406 -4.22 -10.27 9.53
C LEU A 406 -3.20 -10.00 10.65
N LYS A 407 -3.00 -10.99 11.53
CA LYS A 407 -2.05 -10.86 12.65
C LYS A 407 -0.64 -10.55 12.16
N MET A 408 -0.16 -11.28 11.16
CA MET A 408 1.19 -11.07 10.62
C MET A 408 1.32 -9.72 9.91
N TYR A 409 0.35 -9.33 9.09
CA TYR A 409 0.31 -8.03 8.42
C TYR A 409 0.32 -6.89 9.44
N MET A 410 -0.57 -6.92 10.44
CA MET A 410 -0.65 -5.85 11.44
C MET A 410 0.63 -5.74 12.27
N LEU A 411 1.12 -6.84 12.83
CA LEU A 411 2.32 -6.80 13.69
C LEU A 411 3.54 -6.31 12.92
N SER A 412 3.76 -6.83 11.70
CA SER A 412 4.90 -6.46 10.86
C SER A 412 4.85 -5.02 10.35
N THR A 413 3.66 -4.37 10.37
CA THR A 413 3.48 -3.00 9.90
C THR A 413 3.42 -2.01 11.07
N TYR A 414 2.65 -2.33 12.12
CA TYR A 414 2.40 -1.39 13.21
C TYR A 414 3.61 -1.19 14.10
N ILE A 415 4.34 -2.26 14.44
CA ILE A 415 5.52 -2.15 15.30
C ILE A 415 6.57 -1.24 14.64
N PRO A 416 7.05 -1.50 13.41
CA PRO A 416 7.99 -0.60 12.76
C PRO A 416 7.36 0.77 12.44
N GLY A 417 6.08 0.83 12.10
CA GLY A 417 5.38 2.07 11.77
C GLY A 417 5.34 3.06 12.92
N PHE A 418 4.93 2.63 14.12
CA PHE A 418 4.90 3.50 15.30
C PHE A 418 6.30 3.95 15.72
N ILE A 419 7.28 3.05 15.70
CA ILE A 419 8.67 3.39 16.05
C ILE A 419 9.23 4.40 15.05
N THR A 420 8.97 4.21 13.76
CA THR A 420 9.42 5.13 12.71
C THR A 420 8.75 6.50 12.82
N LEU A 421 7.44 6.55 13.03
CA LEU A 421 6.72 7.81 13.22
C LEU A 421 7.24 8.58 14.45
N PHE A 422 7.43 7.89 15.56
CA PHE A 422 7.99 8.48 16.77
C PHE A 422 9.39 9.03 16.53
N ALA A 423 10.26 8.26 15.88
CA ALA A 423 11.61 8.70 15.53
C ALA A 423 11.60 9.90 14.57
N ALA A 424 10.70 9.92 13.58
CA ALA A 424 10.53 11.06 12.68
C ALA A 424 10.14 12.34 13.42
N ILE A 425 9.18 12.24 14.36
CA ILE A 425 8.78 13.36 15.23
C ILE A 425 9.97 13.85 16.08
N LEU A 426 10.79 12.95 16.61
CA LEU A 426 11.99 13.33 17.35
C LEU A 426 13.02 14.05 16.46
N CYS A 427 13.29 13.52 15.25
CA CYS A 427 14.20 14.16 14.29
C CYS A 427 13.76 15.58 13.92
N ILE A 428 12.46 15.80 13.71
CA ILE A 428 11.88 17.12 13.46
C ILE A 428 12.09 18.04 14.66
N LYS A 429 11.75 17.58 15.87
CA LYS A 429 11.90 18.39 17.08
C LYS A 429 13.35 18.75 17.41
N MET A 430 14.30 17.90 17.03
CA MET A 430 15.75 18.15 17.18
C MET A 430 16.35 18.99 16.05
N GLY A 431 15.56 19.38 15.05
CA GLY A 431 16.05 20.17 13.91
C GLY A 431 17.03 19.42 12.99
N ILE A 432 16.98 18.09 12.98
CA ILE A 432 17.84 17.26 12.12
C ILE A 432 17.35 17.31 10.66
N VAL A 433 16.05 17.54 10.46
CA VAL A 433 15.36 17.56 9.16
C VAL A 433 14.39 18.72 9.07
#